data_8341394d1ef752cc67add967348829c6
#
_entry.id   8341394d1ef752cc67add967348829c6
#
_cell.length_a   1.000
_cell.length_b   1.000
_cell.length_c   1.000
_cell.angle_alpha   90.00
_cell.angle_beta   90.00
_cell.angle_gamma   90.00
#
_symmetry.space_group_name_H-M   'P 1'
#
loop_
_entity.id
_entity.type
_entity.pdbx_description
1 polymer ?
#
loop_
_entity_poly.entity_id
_entity_poly.type
_entity_poly.pdbx_seq_one_letter_code
_entity_poly.pdbx_strand_id
1 'polypeptide(L)'
;MEWIIRELIPGDHIRVKRPLYYHHGIYVGNGKVIHYSGKDGDSVERPELVEVIESDMDFFLQNGIAEVAKPSMKESLYCRSKKECVKLAKKALGRRGYNFLHNNCETLANECAYRKTLTSQIEEIKRTL
;
A
#
# COMPACT_ATOMS: atom_id res chain seq x y z
N MET A 1 0.18 5.13 13.97
CA MET A 1 0.71 4.11 13.05
C MET A 1 2.23 4.13 13.11
N GLU A 2 2.82 3.03 13.49
CA GLU A 2 4.27 2.85 13.45
C GLU A 2 4.65 2.04 12.22
N TRP A 3 5.93 2.11 11.84
CA TRP A 3 6.48 1.31 10.76
C TRP A 3 7.67 0.54 11.29
N ILE A 4 7.63 -0.78 11.15
CA ILE A 4 8.64 -1.68 11.73
C ILE A 4 9.18 -2.63 10.66
N ILE A 5 10.34 -3.22 10.96
CA ILE A 5 10.93 -4.24 10.11
C ILE A 5 10.71 -5.58 10.79
N ARG A 6 10.04 -6.48 10.10
CA ARG A 6 9.81 -7.86 10.56
C ARG A 6 9.53 -8.77 9.37
N GLU A 7 9.46 -10.06 9.61
CA GLU A 7 9.05 -11.01 8.59
C GLU A 7 7.64 -10.67 8.10
N LEU A 8 7.46 -10.72 6.77
CA LEU A 8 6.19 -10.36 6.14
C LEU A 8 5.20 -11.52 6.21
N ILE A 9 3.94 -11.19 6.44
CA ILE A 9 2.85 -12.15 6.34
C ILE A 9 1.81 -11.63 5.33
N PRO A 10 1.08 -12.54 4.64
CA PRO A 10 0.07 -12.10 3.67
C PRO A 10 -0.96 -11.15 4.30
N GLY A 11 -1.24 -10.05 3.61
CA GLY A 11 -2.13 -9.01 4.10
C GLY A 11 -1.42 -7.84 4.77
N ASP A 12 -0.10 -7.88 4.87
CA ASP A 12 0.65 -6.75 5.41
C ASP A 12 0.62 -5.57 4.46
N HIS A 13 0.34 -4.39 5.01
CA HIS A 13 0.58 -3.12 4.34
C HIS A 13 2.05 -2.79 4.50
N ILE A 14 2.78 -2.71 3.41
CA ILE A 14 4.21 -2.45 3.41
C ILE A 14 4.54 -1.18 2.64
N ARG A 15 5.68 -0.60 2.96
CA ARG A 15 6.21 0.53 2.21
C ARG A 15 7.72 0.38 2.07
N VAL A 16 8.27 1.03 1.04
CA VAL A 16 9.70 1.11 0.81
C VAL A 16 10.05 2.55 0.46
N LYS A 17 11.17 3.03 0.97
CA LYS A 17 11.59 4.41 0.72
C LYS A 17 12.10 4.57 -0.71
N ARG A 18 11.56 5.56 -1.42
CA ARG A 18 12.11 6.10 -2.67
C ARG A 18 12.80 7.43 -2.35
N PRO A 19 13.56 8.02 -3.29
CA PRO A 19 14.25 9.29 -3.01
C PRO A 19 13.35 10.42 -2.52
N LEU A 20 12.13 10.54 -3.05
CA LEU A 20 11.24 11.66 -2.75
C LEU A 20 9.92 11.28 -2.08
N TYR A 21 9.66 9.98 -1.86
CA TYR A 21 8.39 9.52 -1.29
C TYR A 21 8.54 8.09 -0.79
N TYR A 22 7.48 7.56 -0.19
CA TYR A 22 7.38 6.12 0.13
C TYR A 22 6.47 5.45 -0.87
N HIS A 23 6.92 4.30 -1.38
CA HIS A 23 6.11 3.47 -2.27
C HIS A 23 5.42 2.38 -1.45
N HIS A 24 4.10 2.31 -1.55
CA HIS A 24 3.28 1.41 -0.74
C HIS A 24 2.78 0.22 -1.56
N GLY A 25 2.55 -0.90 -0.88
CA GLY A 25 1.98 -2.09 -1.49
C GLY A 25 1.36 -2.99 -0.43
N ILE A 26 0.70 -4.04 -0.90
CA ILE A 26 0.15 -5.10 -0.04
C ILE A 26 0.90 -6.40 -0.34
N TYR A 27 1.52 -6.97 0.68
CA TYR A 27 2.15 -8.27 0.56
C TYR A 27 1.08 -9.35 0.52
N VAL A 28 1.10 -10.21 -0.48
CA VAL A 28 0.05 -11.22 -0.66
C VAL A 28 0.54 -12.65 -0.50
N GLY A 29 1.77 -12.81 -0.03
CA GLY A 29 2.37 -14.14 0.19
C GLY A 29 3.24 -14.58 -0.97
N ASN A 30 3.99 -15.64 -0.76
CA ASN A 30 4.86 -16.24 -1.79
C ASN A 30 5.84 -15.26 -2.45
N GLY A 31 6.29 -14.25 -1.70
CA GLY A 31 7.20 -13.26 -2.24
C GLY A 31 6.57 -12.28 -3.22
N LYS A 32 5.25 -12.13 -3.20
CA LYS A 32 4.52 -11.27 -4.14
C LYS A 32 3.89 -10.07 -3.45
N VAL A 33 3.89 -8.95 -4.18
CA VAL A 33 3.34 -7.67 -3.72
C VAL A 33 2.39 -7.13 -4.78
N ILE A 34 1.26 -6.58 -4.34
CA ILE A 34 0.32 -5.88 -5.22
C ILE A 34 0.47 -4.38 -4.98
N HIS A 35 0.73 -3.62 -6.03
CA HIS A 35 0.98 -2.19 -5.95
C HIS A 35 0.76 -1.50 -7.30
N TYR A 36 0.66 -0.16 -7.29
CA TYR A 36 0.65 0.60 -8.53
C TYR A 36 2.06 0.65 -9.12
N SER A 37 2.18 0.32 -10.41
CA SER A 37 3.48 0.40 -11.08
C SER A 37 3.31 0.54 -12.58
N GLY A 38 4.28 1.20 -13.21
CA GLY A 38 4.47 1.12 -14.65
C GLY A 38 5.27 -0.12 -15.02
N LYS A 39 5.52 -0.29 -16.30
CA LYS A 39 6.23 -1.46 -16.82
C LYS A 39 7.65 -1.59 -16.27
N ASP A 40 8.32 -0.45 -16.08
CA ASP A 40 9.72 -0.41 -15.65
C ASP A 40 9.88 0.14 -14.21
N GLY A 41 8.80 0.18 -13.45
CA GLY A 41 8.81 0.70 -12.09
C GLY A 41 7.76 1.77 -11.86
N ASP A 42 7.99 2.67 -10.90
CA ASP A 42 6.97 3.59 -10.39
C ASP A 42 6.37 4.56 -11.43
N SER A 43 7.09 4.92 -12.47
CA SER A 43 6.61 5.75 -13.62
C SER A 43 5.75 6.96 -13.25
N VAL A 44 6.17 7.73 -12.24
CA VAL A 44 5.43 8.92 -11.79
C VAL A 44 5.27 9.95 -12.91
N GLU A 45 6.22 9.96 -13.86
CA GLU A 45 6.24 10.88 -15.01
C GLU A 45 5.20 10.50 -16.08
N ARG A 46 4.77 9.24 -16.10
CA ARG A 46 3.83 8.72 -17.09
C ARG A 46 2.69 7.99 -16.39
N PRO A 47 1.83 8.71 -15.66
CA PRO A 47 0.77 8.09 -14.88
C PRO A 47 -0.24 7.29 -15.72
N GLU A 48 -0.40 7.63 -16.99
CA GLU A 48 -1.30 6.91 -17.88
C GLU A 48 -0.83 5.47 -18.17
N LEU A 49 0.44 5.16 -17.89
CA LEU A 49 1.00 3.83 -18.08
C LEU A 49 1.01 3.01 -16.79
N VAL A 50 0.55 3.59 -15.68
CA VAL A 50 0.57 2.95 -14.37
C VAL A 50 -0.72 2.19 -14.13
N GLU A 51 -0.60 0.97 -13.64
CA GLU A 51 -1.76 0.16 -13.22
C GLU A 51 -1.38 -0.66 -11.99
N VAL A 52 -2.38 -1.23 -11.33
CA VAL A 52 -2.15 -2.12 -10.20
C VAL A 52 -1.67 -3.46 -10.74
N ILE A 53 -0.51 -3.88 -10.29
CA ILE A 53 0.13 -5.13 -10.72
C ILE A 53 0.49 -5.99 -9.51
N GLU A 54 0.74 -7.27 -9.76
CA GLU A 54 1.40 -8.16 -8.82
C GLU A 54 2.83 -8.35 -9.30
N SER A 55 3.81 -8.10 -8.45
CA SER A 55 5.23 -8.29 -8.77
C SER A 55 5.91 -9.08 -7.67
N ASP A 56 7.15 -9.51 -7.93
CA ASP A 56 7.95 -10.06 -6.85
C ASP A 56 8.50 -8.93 -5.95
N MET A 57 9.08 -9.33 -4.82
CA MET A 57 9.60 -8.39 -3.84
C MET A 57 10.76 -7.56 -4.38
N ASP A 58 11.64 -8.16 -5.16
CA ASP A 58 12.81 -7.44 -5.68
C ASP A 58 12.40 -6.28 -6.57
N PHE A 59 11.41 -6.49 -7.42
CA PHE A 59 10.86 -5.43 -8.26
C PHE A 59 10.26 -4.29 -7.43
N PHE A 60 9.52 -4.63 -6.38
CA PHE A 60 8.92 -3.64 -5.49
C PHE A 60 9.99 -2.87 -4.70
N LEU A 61 10.97 -3.58 -4.15
CA LEU A 61 11.93 -2.99 -3.23
C LEU A 61 12.98 -2.10 -3.90
N GLN A 62 13.41 -2.46 -5.12
CA GLN A 62 14.49 -1.75 -5.83
C GLN A 62 15.69 -1.50 -4.90
N ASN A 63 16.18 -2.57 -4.26
CA ASN A 63 17.28 -2.57 -3.28
C ASN A 63 16.98 -1.88 -1.95
N GLY A 64 15.73 -1.46 -1.73
CA GLY A 64 15.31 -0.89 -0.46
C GLY A 64 14.89 -1.96 0.55
N ILE A 65 14.46 -1.51 1.71
CA ILE A 65 14.01 -2.37 2.81
C ILE A 65 12.52 -2.15 3.03
N ALA A 66 11.76 -3.24 3.11
CA ALA A 66 10.34 -3.17 3.39
C ALA A 66 10.09 -2.82 4.86
N GLU A 67 9.25 -1.83 5.09
CA GLU A 67 8.71 -1.51 6.41
C GLU A 67 7.26 -1.95 6.46
N VAL A 68 6.84 -2.49 7.59
CA VAL A 68 5.47 -3.00 7.79
C VAL A 68 4.69 -2.05 8.68
N ALA A 69 3.48 -1.73 8.29
CA ALA A 69 2.57 -0.91 9.08
C ALA A 69 2.19 -1.66 10.36
N LYS A 70 2.41 -1.00 11.50
CA LYS A 70 2.02 -1.51 12.81
C LYS A 70 1.01 -0.55 13.43
N PRO A 71 -0.29 -0.83 13.30
CA PRO A 71 -1.31 0.03 13.90
C PRO A 71 -1.26 -0.05 15.42
N SER A 72 -1.63 1.07 16.09
CA SER A 72 -1.83 1.09 17.53
C SER A 72 -3.02 0.21 17.91
N MET A 73 -3.20 -0.06 19.21
CA MET A 73 -4.36 -0.81 19.68
C MET A 73 -5.68 -0.17 19.23
N LYS A 74 -5.75 1.16 19.32
CA LYS A 74 -6.94 1.90 18.89
C LYS A 74 -7.16 1.80 17.38
N GLU A 75 -6.10 1.97 16.60
CA GLU A 75 -6.17 1.85 15.15
C GLU A 75 -6.52 0.45 14.68
N SER A 76 -6.08 -0.59 15.43
CA SER A 76 -6.34 -1.97 15.05
C SER A 76 -7.82 -2.32 15.00
N LEU A 77 -8.67 -1.56 15.70
CA LEU A 77 -10.12 -1.75 15.65
C LEU A 77 -10.71 -1.49 14.26
N TYR A 78 -10.00 -0.73 13.44
CA TYR A 78 -10.46 -0.35 12.11
C TYR A 78 -9.72 -1.08 10.99
N CYS A 79 -8.78 -1.95 11.34
CA CYS A 79 -8.06 -2.73 10.34
C CYS A 79 -8.93 -3.86 9.80
N ARG A 80 -8.83 -4.10 8.49
CA ARG A 80 -9.42 -5.28 7.89
C ARG A 80 -8.61 -6.51 8.31
N SER A 81 -9.23 -7.68 8.27
CA SER A 81 -8.48 -8.92 8.45
C SER A 81 -7.43 -9.04 7.35
N LYS A 82 -6.35 -9.75 7.64
CA LYS A 82 -5.29 -9.99 6.65
C LYS A 82 -5.84 -10.67 5.40
N LYS A 83 -6.73 -11.64 5.58
CA LYS A 83 -7.37 -12.35 4.48
C LYS A 83 -8.21 -11.42 3.60
N GLU A 84 -8.97 -10.53 4.19
CA GLU A 84 -9.78 -9.55 3.46
C GLU A 84 -8.89 -8.58 2.71
N CYS A 85 -7.81 -8.12 3.34
CA CYS A 85 -6.84 -7.22 2.72
C CYS A 85 -6.26 -7.84 1.43
N VAL A 86 -5.82 -9.09 1.49
CA VAL A 86 -5.33 -9.82 0.31
C VAL A 86 -6.39 -9.90 -0.77
N LYS A 87 -7.62 -10.23 -0.39
CA LYS A 87 -8.75 -10.34 -1.33
C LYS A 87 -8.99 -9.03 -2.07
N LEU A 88 -9.01 -7.92 -1.33
CA LEU A 88 -9.22 -6.60 -1.94
C LEU A 88 -8.06 -6.17 -2.83
N ALA A 89 -6.83 -6.49 -2.43
CA ALA A 89 -5.67 -6.20 -3.26
C ALA A 89 -5.75 -6.95 -4.59
N LYS A 90 -6.07 -8.24 -4.56
CA LYS A 90 -6.23 -9.05 -5.77
C LYS A 90 -7.36 -8.54 -6.65
N LYS A 91 -8.44 -8.08 -6.05
CA LYS A 91 -9.58 -7.49 -6.78
C LYS A 91 -9.19 -6.19 -7.49
N ALA A 92 -8.22 -5.47 -6.98
CA ALA A 92 -7.76 -4.21 -7.55
C ALA A 92 -6.82 -4.39 -8.75
N LEU A 93 -6.34 -5.61 -9.03
CA LEU A 93 -5.41 -5.86 -10.13
C LEU A 93 -5.97 -5.31 -11.46
N GLY A 94 -5.12 -4.58 -12.20
CA GLY A 94 -5.50 -3.98 -13.47
C GLY A 94 -6.12 -2.59 -13.34
N ARG A 95 -6.40 -2.11 -12.12
CA ARG A 95 -6.95 -0.76 -11.93
C ARG A 95 -5.98 0.27 -12.49
N ARG A 96 -6.52 1.24 -13.21
CA ARG A 96 -5.80 2.38 -13.78
C ARG A 96 -6.28 3.68 -13.15
N GLY A 97 -5.93 4.81 -13.73
CA GLY A 97 -6.32 6.11 -13.21
C GLY A 97 -5.40 6.61 -12.12
N TYR A 98 -4.14 6.16 -12.12
CA TYR A 98 -3.15 6.62 -11.15
C TYR A 98 -3.04 8.14 -11.19
N ASN A 99 -3.09 8.75 -10.00
CA ASN A 99 -2.92 10.18 -9.83
C ASN A 99 -2.08 10.38 -8.58
N PHE A 100 -0.91 11.00 -8.71
CA PHE A 100 0.02 11.18 -7.61
C PHE A 100 -0.63 11.83 -6.37
N LEU A 101 -1.59 12.71 -6.57
CA LEU A 101 -2.25 13.43 -5.47
C LEU A 101 -3.45 12.70 -4.87
N HIS A 102 -4.19 11.92 -5.66
CA HIS A 102 -5.50 11.42 -5.23
C HIS A 102 -5.68 9.91 -5.29
N ASN A 103 -5.07 9.24 -6.24
CA ASN A 103 -5.23 7.80 -6.45
C ASN A 103 -3.86 7.18 -6.67
N ASN A 104 -3.11 7.07 -5.60
CA ASN A 104 -1.72 6.62 -5.61
C ASN A 104 -1.55 5.31 -4.84
N CYS A 105 -0.31 4.87 -4.70
CA CYS A 105 -0.01 3.61 -4.02
C CYS A 105 -0.43 3.61 -2.55
N GLU A 106 -0.33 4.76 -1.86
CA GLU A 106 -0.75 4.85 -0.47
C GLU A 106 -2.26 4.73 -0.33
N THR A 107 -3.04 5.40 -1.19
CA THR A 107 -4.50 5.29 -1.16
C THR A 107 -4.97 3.88 -1.45
N LEU A 108 -4.35 3.20 -2.41
CA LEU A 108 -4.65 1.80 -2.69
C LEU A 108 -4.39 0.92 -1.47
N ALA A 109 -3.22 1.05 -0.85
CA ALA A 109 -2.86 0.25 0.31
C ALA A 109 -3.82 0.52 1.48
N ASN A 110 -4.20 1.77 1.69
CA ASN A 110 -5.15 2.15 2.74
C ASN A 110 -6.54 1.56 2.49
N GLU A 111 -7.01 1.56 1.24
CA GLU A 111 -8.29 0.94 0.89
C GLU A 111 -8.31 -0.55 1.23
N CYS A 112 -7.20 -1.24 0.97
CA CYS A 112 -7.11 -2.68 1.21
C CYS A 112 -6.95 -3.02 2.68
N ALA A 113 -6.14 -2.26 3.41
CA ALA A 113 -5.77 -2.57 4.78
C ALA A 113 -6.76 -2.08 5.83
N TYR A 114 -7.48 -0.99 5.56
CA TYR A 114 -8.32 -0.33 6.56
C TYR A 114 -9.75 -0.12 6.07
N ARG A 115 -10.69 -0.13 7.02
CA ARG A 115 -12.08 0.21 6.72
C ARG A 115 -12.22 1.72 6.49
N LYS A 116 -13.19 2.08 5.67
CA LYS A 116 -13.45 3.47 5.27
C LYS A 116 -13.55 4.44 6.45
N THR A 117 -14.09 3.97 7.56
CA THR A 117 -14.26 4.77 8.79
C THR A 117 -12.94 5.22 9.40
N LEU A 118 -11.89 4.39 9.34
CA LEU A 118 -10.57 4.78 9.86
C LEU A 118 -9.99 5.94 9.04
N THR A 119 -10.04 5.83 7.72
CA THR A 119 -9.52 6.87 6.83
C THR A 119 -10.21 8.20 7.09
N SER A 120 -11.55 8.18 7.23
CA SER A 120 -12.34 9.38 7.52
C SER A 120 -11.95 10.00 8.86
N GLN A 121 -11.75 9.19 9.89
CA GLN A 121 -11.35 9.69 11.21
C GLN A 121 -9.96 10.30 11.21
N ILE A 122 -9.00 9.68 10.50
CA ILE A 122 -7.64 10.20 10.39
C ILE A 122 -7.65 11.55 9.68
N GLU A 123 -8.40 11.68 8.60
CA GLU A 123 -8.54 12.93 7.87
C GLU A 123 -9.18 14.03 8.74
N GLU A 124 -10.18 13.67 9.53
CA GLU A 124 -10.82 14.61 10.43
C GLU A 124 -9.87 15.09 11.52
N ILE A 125 -9.08 14.18 12.09
CA ILE A 125 -8.06 14.54 13.09
C ILE A 125 -7.03 15.48 12.47
N LYS A 126 -6.57 15.21 11.26
CA LYS A 126 -5.62 16.06 10.55
C LYS A 126 -6.16 17.47 10.30
N ARG A 127 -7.47 17.59 10.04
CA ARG A 127 -8.10 18.88 9.81
C ARG A 127 -8.25 19.71 11.08
N THR A 128 -8.37 19.06 12.24
CA THR A 128 -8.54 19.75 13.52
C THR A 128 -7.23 20.12 14.20
N LEU A 129 -6.12 19.57 13.73
CA LEU A 129 -4.80 19.90 14.21
C LEU A 129 -4.20 21.06 13.41
#